data_cf3a9d1112c4ae67ef23f42a8e27981b
#
_entry.id   cf3a9d1112c4ae67ef23f42a8e27981b
#
_cell.length_a   1.000
_cell.length_b   1.000
_cell.length_c   1.000
_cell.angle_alpha   90.00
_cell.angle_beta   90.00
_cell.angle_gamma   90.00
#
_symmetry.space_group_name_H-M   'P 1'
#
loop_
_entity.id
_entity.type
_entity.pdbx_description
1 polymer ?
#
loop_
_entity_poly.entity_id
_entity_poly.type
_entity_poly.pdbx_seq_one_letter_code
_entity_poly.pdbx_strand_id
1 'polypeptide(L)'
;MKQFKDYYNGELSEFKVISKSQRRKMALRLKRLVKSSAFQKKVQKSKLRIANPAKQRVKAAKMAKQKVIDKYYPKYKEMGLAQRMKTDQMIQSKYSGMITALTKKLAKVVKAKEIAKVKKAREAMKQDA
;
A
#
# COMPACT_ATOMS: atom_id res chain seq x y z
N MET A 1 -24.72 21.98 -17.31
CA MET A 1 -23.56 21.37 -16.60
C MET A 1 -23.51 21.94 -15.20
N LYS A 2 -23.61 21.11 -14.17
CA LYS A 2 -23.44 21.56 -12.79
C LYS A 2 -22.00 21.99 -12.57
N GLN A 3 -21.78 23.17 -12.03
CA GLN A 3 -20.43 23.65 -11.73
C GLN A 3 -19.89 22.91 -10.50
N PHE A 4 -18.57 22.81 -10.38
CA PHE A 4 -17.87 22.14 -9.27
C PHE A 4 -18.35 22.63 -7.88
N LYS A 5 -18.77 23.89 -7.78
CA LYS A 5 -19.36 24.49 -6.55
C LYS A 5 -20.69 23.85 -6.15
N ASP A 6 -21.49 23.37 -7.11
CA ASP A 6 -22.80 22.77 -6.84
C ASP A 6 -22.65 21.37 -6.23
N TYR A 7 -21.57 20.64 -6.61
CA TYR A 7 -21.19 19.38 -5.98
C TYR A 7 -20.65 19.60 -4.56
N TYR A 8 -19.90 20.68 -4.35
CA TYR A 8 -19.28 20.96 -3.05
C TYR A 8 -20.32 21.35 -1.98
N ASN A 9 -21.37 22.05 -2.34
CA ASN A 9 -22.39 22.54 -1.39
C ASN A 9 -23.55 21.56 -1.16
N GLY A 10 -23.77 20.57 -2.04
CA GLY A 10 -24.90 19.63 -1.95
C GLY A 10 -24.54 18.25 -1.40
N GLU A 11 -23.43 17.67 -1.84
CA GLU A 11 -23.13 16.27 -1.56
C GLU A 11 -22.17 16.03 -0.40
N LEU A 12 -21.36 17.03 -0.02
CA LEU A 12 -20.44 16.90 1.14
C LEU A 12 -21.15 16.99 2.50
N SER A 13 -22.38 17.45 2.53
CA SER A 13 -23.21 17.42 3.75
C SER A 13 -23.67 16.00 4.13
N GLU A 14 -23.57 15.04 3.21
CA GLU A 14 -23.92 13.63 3.43
C GLU A 14 -22.80 12.76 4.02
N PHE A 15 -21.63 13.28 4.30
CA PHE A 15 -20.68 12.58 5.16
C PHE A 15 -21.24 12.49 6.58
N LYS A 16 -22.15 11.51 6.78
CA LYS A 16 -22.68 11.19 8.10
C LYS A 16 -21.50 10.89 9.02
N VAL A 17 -21.25 11.83 9.92
CA VAL A 17 -20.24 11.61 10.97
C VAL A 17 -20.67 10.41 11.78
N ILE A 18 -19.97 9.31 11.62
CA ILE A 18 -20.26 8.06 12.31
C ILE A 18 -20.14 8.29 13.81
N SER A 19 -21.22 8.07 14.56
CA SER A 19 -21.24 8.27 16.00
C SER A 19 -20.24 7.36 16.72
N LYS A 20 -19.79 7.76 17.90
CA LYS A 20 -18.87 6.95 18.73
C LYS A 20 -19.42 5.53 19.01
N SER A 21 -20.74 5.42 19.22
CA SER A 21 -21.42 4.13 19.39
C SER A 21 -21.34 3.26 18.14
N GLN A 22 -21.61 3.82 16.97
CA GLN A 22 -21.50 3.09 15.69
C GLN A 22 -20.06 2.64 15.43
N ARG A 23 -19.05 3.47 15.70
CA ARG A 23 -17.62 3.07 15.57
C ARG A 23 -17.30 1.87 16.47
N ARG A 24 -17.77 1.88 17.73
CA ARG A 24 -17.60 0.74 18.64
C ARG A 24 -18.27 -0.53 18.13
N LYS A 25 -19.51 -0.44 17.63
CA LYS A 25 -20.21 -1.58 17.02
C LYS A 25 -19.47 -2.14 15.81
N MET A 26 -18.98 -1.26 14.93
CA MET A 26 -18.16 -1.66 13.77
C MET A 26 -16.86 -2.34 14.19
N ALA A 27 -16.17 -1.81 15.19
CA ALA A 27 -14.93 -2.39 15.71
C ALA A 27 -15.16 -3.79 16.31
N LEU A 28 -16.26 -4.00 17.05
CA LEU A 28 -16.64 -5.31 17.58
C LEU A 28 -16.98 -6.30 16.48
N ARG A 29 -17.73 -5.87 15.45
CA ARG A 29 -18.03 -6.72 14.27
C ARG A 29 -16.74 -7.12 13.55
N LEU A 30 -15.82 -6.17 13.35
CA LEU A 30 -14.53 -6.45 12.72
C LEU A 30 -13.70 -7.44 13.53
N LYS A 31 -13.63 -7.27 14.87
CA LYS A 31 -12.96 -8.23 15.76
C LYS A 31 -13.53 -9.66 15.62
N ARG A 32 -14.86 -9.80 15.57
CA ARG A 32 -15.51 -11.11 15.38
C ARG A 32 -15.20 -11.69 14.00
N LEU A 33 -15.25 -10.86 12.96
CA LEU A 33 -14.94 -11.27 11.58
C LEU A 33 -13.49 -11.79 11.46
N VAL A 34 -12.53 -11.07 12.02
CA VAL A 34 -11.10 -11.45 11.97
C VAL A 34 -10.84 -12.78 12.68
N LYS A 35 -11.58 -13.05 13.76
CA LYS A 35 -11.49 -14.32 14.51
C LYS A 35 -12.22 -15.48 13.82
N SER A 36 -13.10 -15.21 12.85
CA SER A 36 -13.85 -16.28 12.18
C SER A 36 -12.92 -17.18 11.35
N SER A 37 -13.19 -18.49 11.40
CA SER A 37 -12.43 -19.48 10.62
C SER A 37 -12.47 -19.22 9.12
N ALA A 38 -13.60 -18.74 8.60
CA ALA A 38 -13.77 -18.40 7.20
C ALA A 38 -12.84 -17.25 6.77
N PHE A 39 -12.69 -16.21 7.60
CA PHE A 39 -11.77 -15.12 7.34
C PHE A 39 -10.32 -15.60 7.41
N GLN A 40 -9.96 -16.38 8.43
CA GLN A 40 -8.60 -16.93 8.57
C GLN A 40 -8.24 -17.83 7.38
N LYS A 41 -9.14 -18.69 6.91
CA LYS A 41 -8.94 -19.48 5.68
C LYS A 41 -8.71 -18.60 4.45
N LYS A 42 -9.45 -17.49 4.29
CA LYS A 42 -9.21 -16.53 3.20
C LYS A 42 -7.84 -15.87 3.29
N VAL A 43 -7.42 -15.47 4.48
CA VAL A 43 -6.09 -14.89 4.72
C VAL A 43 -4.99 -15.89 4.39
N GLN A 44 -5.14 -17.14 4.84
CA GLN A 44 -4.18 -18.21 4.53
C GLN A 44 -4.08 -18.45 3.02
N LYS A 45 -5.22 -18.59 2.32
CA LYS A 45 -5.24 -18.72 0.85
C LYS A 45 -4.56 -17.54 0.16
N SER A 46 -4.74 -16.31 0.66
CA SER A 46 -4.09 -15.13 0.07
C SER A 46 -2.57 -15.12 0.26
N LYS A 47 -2.06 -15.66 1.39
CA LYS A 47 -0.62 -15.81 1.64
C LYS A 47 0.05 -16.79 0.68
N LEU A 48 -0.69 -17.77 0.17
CA LEU A 48 -0.20 -18.78 -0.78
C LEU A 48 -0.20 -18.30 -2.24
N ARG A 49 -0.75 -17.13 -2.51
CA ARG A 49 -0.80 -16.56 -3.86
C ARG A 49 0.33 -15.57 -4.08
N ILE A 50 0.95 -15.68 -5.24
CA ILE A 50 1.91 -14.68 -5.71
C ILE A 50 1.15 -13.40 -6.06
N ALA A 51 1.68 -12.24 -5.69
CA ALA A 51 1.06 -10.96 -6.01
C ALA A 51 0.96 -10.77 -7.54
N ASN A 52 -0.13 -10.15 -7.99
CA ASN A 52 -0.33 -9.81 -9.40
C ASN A 52 0.86 -8.97 -9.93
N PRO A 53 1.30 -9.18 -11.18
CA PRO A 53 2.39 -8.41 -11.81
C PRO A 53 2.24 -6.89 -11.69
N ALA A 54 1.02 -6.37 -11.81
CA ALA A 54 0.74 -4.95 -11.61
C ALA A 54 1.10 -4.48 -10.18
N LYS A 55 0.74 -5.24 -9.14
CA LYS A 55 1.10 -4.95 -7.74
C LYS A 55 2.61 -5.09 -7.51
N GLN A 56 3.26 -6.03 -8.16
CA GLN A 56 4.72 -6.19 -8.09
C GLN A 56 5.43 -4.97 -8.69
N ARG A 57 4.95 -4.45 -9.83
CA ARG A 57 5.49 -3.21 -10.45
C ARG A 57 5.33 -2.00 -9.52
N VAL A 58 4.16 -1.83 -8.90
CA VAL A 58 3.94 -0.75 -7.93
C VAL A 58 4.89 -0.86 -6.73
N LYS A 59 5.11 -2.07 -6.20
CA LYS A 59 6.10 -2.29 -5.14
C LYS A 59 7.52 -1.95 -5.60
N ALA A 60 7.90 -2.37 -6.79
CA ALA A 60 9.21 -2.07 -7.37
C ALA A 60 9.41 -0.56 -7.56
N ALA A 61 8.38 0.16 -8.03
CA ALA A 61 8.42 1.62 -8.17
C ALA A 61 8.57 2.34 -6.82
N LYS A 62 7.85 1.89 -5.79
CA LYS A 62 8.01 2.42 -4.41
C LYS A 62 9.42 2.19 -3.87
N MET A 63 9.98 1.00 -4.08
CA MET A 63 11.35 0.70 -3.67
C MET A 63 12.38 1.52 -4.44
N ALA A 64 12.17 1.75 -5.74
CA ALA A 64 13.02 2.59 -6.57
C ALA A 64 13.01 4.04 -6.08
N LYS A 65 11.81 4.60 -5.84
CA LYS A 65 11.64 5.95 -5.27
C LYS A 65 12.34 6.05 -3.91
N GLN A 66 12.17 5.07 -3.03
CA GLN A 66 12.82 5.05 -1.72
C GLN A 66 14.35 5.06 -1.83
N LYS A 67 14.92 4.27 -2.73
CA LYS A 67 16.37 4.28 -2.98
C LYS A 67 16.89 5.64 -3.45
N VAL A 68 16.13 6.33 -4.29
CA VAL A 68 16.47 7.69 -4.73
C VAL A 68 16.40 8.66 -3.55
N ILE A 69 15.38 8.58 -2.73
CA ILE A 69 15.23 9.39 -1.51
C ILE A 69 16.41 9.16 -0.56
N ASP A 70 16.71 7.91 -0.25
CA ASP A 70 17.77 7.54 0.70
C ASP A 70 19.16 8.04 0.20
N LYS A 71 19.37 8.04 -1.12
CA LYS A 71 20.64 8.47 -1.72
C LYS A 71 20.79 9.99 -1.77
N TYR A 72 19.76 10.71 -2.18
CA TYR A 72 19.83 12.14 -2.47
C TYR A 72 19.21 13.03 -1.39
N TYR A 73 18.32 12.48 -0.56
CA TYR A 73 17.58 13.21 0.47
C TYR A 73 17.58 12.46 1.81
N PRO A 74 18.74 12.26 2.44
CA PRO A 74 18.83 11.46 3.67
C PRO A 74 17.96 12.00 4.83
N LYS A 75 17.75 13.32 4.87
CA LYS A 75 16.91 13.99 5.87
C LYS A 75 15.41 14.04 5.53
N TYR A 76 14.98 13.31 4.49
CA TYR A 76 13.58 13.34 4.04
C TYR A 76 12.58 13.01 5.16
N LYS A 77 12.92 12.09 6.06
CA LYS A 77 12.06 11.68 7.17
C LYS A 77 11.87 12.76 8.24
N GLU A 78 12.82 13.66 8.36
CA GLU A 78 12.81 14.77 9.32
C GLU A 78 12.09 16.02 8.76
N MET A 79 11.85 16.05 7.46
CA MET A 79 11.18 17.16 6.78
C MET A 79 9.71 17.27 7.17
N GLY A 80 9.20 18.49 7.27
CA GLY A 80 7.76 18.77 7.40
C GLY A 80 6.98 18.36 6.14
N LEU A 81 5.66 18.21 6.27
CA LEU A 81 4.79 17.74 5.19
C LEU A 81 4.92 18.57 3.90
N ALA A 82 4.91 19.90 4.02
CA ALA A 82 5.05 20.80 2.87
C ALA A 82 6.38 20.62 2.13
N GLN A 83 7.48 20.45 2.88
CA GLN A 83 8.79 20.19 2.31
C GLN A 83 8.87 18.82 1.63
N ARG A 84 8.27 17.77 2.21
CA ARG A 84 8.18 16.46 1.58
C ARG A 84 7.44 16.52 0.26
N MET A 85 6.31 17.22 0.18
CA MET A 85 5.55 17.39 -1.06
C MET A 85 6.37 18.06 -2.15
N LYS A 86 7.10 19.15 -1.82
CA LYS A 86 8.01 19.83 -2.78
C LYS A 86 9.12 18.88 -3.24
N THR A 87 9.71 18.15 -2.29
CA THR A 87 10.78 17.17 -2.59
C THR A 87 10.25 16.05 -3.49
N ASP A 88 9.04 15.55 -3.25
CA ASP A 88 8.41 14.53 -4.09
C ASP A 88 8.18 15.01 -5.52
N GLN A 89 7.75 16.26 -5.71
CA GLN A 89 7.63 16.87 -7.04
C GLN A 89 8.99 17.00 -7.74
N MET A 90 10.02 17.42 -7.01
CA MET A 90 11.40 17.49 -7.54
C MET A 90 11.94 16.12 -7.92
N ILE A 91 11.65 15.09 -7.12
CA ILE A 91 12.05 13.71 -7.42
C ILE A 91 11.35 13.23 -8.69
N GLN A 92 10.06 13.49 -8.84
CA GLN A 92 9.32 13.12 -10.05
C GLN A 92 9.85 13.82 -11.29
N SER A 93 10.20 15.10 -11.22
CA SER A 93 10.72 15.85 -12.39
C SER A 93 12.16 15.49 -12.74
N LYS A 94 13.07 15.44 -11.74
CA LYS A 94 14.51 15.23 -12.00
C LYS A 94 14.92 13.77 -12.15
N TYR A 95 14.27 12.86 -11.41
CA TYR A 95 14.73 11.47 -11.28
C TYR A 95 13.77 10.46 -11.88
N SER A 96 12.78 10.89 -12.66
CA SER A 96 11.77 10.00 -13.29
C SER A 96 12.41 8.88 -14.13
N GLY A 97 13.39 9.22 -14.96
CA GLY A 97 14.11 8.23 -15.77
C GLY A 97 14.90 7.22 -14.94
N MET A 98 15.58 7.70 -13.89
CA MET A 98 16.31 6.85 -12.97
C MET A 98 15.37 5.92 -12.19
N ILE A 99 14.24 6.42 -11.71
CA ILE A 99 13.22 5.63 -11.03
C ILE A 99 12.69 4.55 -11.97
N THR A 100 12.40 4.87 -13.22
CA THR A 100 11.91 3.90 -14.21
C THR A 100 12.93 2.79 -14.47
N ALA A 101 14.22 3.14 -14.65
CA ALA A 101 15.29 2.17 -14.84
C ALA A 101 15.47 1.27 -13.61
N LEU A 102 15.48 1.86 -12.41
CA LEU A 102 15.55 1.11 -11.15
C LEU A 102 14.32 0.21 -10.94
N THR A 103 13.14 0.68 -11.31
CA THR A 103 11.90 -0.11 -11.23
C THR A 103 11.99 -1.38 -12.06
N LYS A 104 12.52 -1.31 -13.29
CA LYS A 104 12.74 -2.50 -14.13
C LYS A 104 13.70 -3.50 -13.47
N LYS A 105 14.82 -3.04 -12.91
CA LYS A 105 15.78 -3.88 -12.18
C LYS A 105 15.17 -4.49 -10.92
N LEU A 106 14.47 -3.68 -10.14
CA LEU A 106 13.86 -4.13 -8.88
C LEU A 106 12.63 -5.01 -9.07
N ALA A 107 11.95 -4.96 -10.21
CA ALA A 107 10.83 -5.86 -10.51
C ALA A 107 11.24 -7.34 -10.42
N LYS A 108 12.44 -7.68 -10.91
CA LYS A 108 12.99 -9.04 -10.78
C LYS A 108 13.21 -9.43 -9.32
N VAL A 109 13.74 -8.52 -8.52
CA VAL A 109 13.99 -8.74 -7.09
C VAL A 109 12.67 -8.89 -6.31
N VAL A 110 11.68 -8.06 -6.61
CA VAL A 110 10.35 -8.15 -5.99
C VAL A 110 9.68 -9.48 -6.33
N LYS A 111 9.74 -9.91 -7.59
CA LYS A 111 9.21 -11.22 -8.01
C LYS A 111 9.88 -12.36 -7.25
N ALA A 112 11.20 -12.37 -7.14
CA ALA A 112 11.93 -13.38 -6.39
C ALA A 112 11.56 -13.40 -4.90
N LYS A 113 11.41 -12.21 -4.28
CA LYS A 113 10.97 -12.09 -2.88
C LYS A 113 9.55 -12.62 -2.67
N GLU A 114 8.62 -12.33 -3.59
CA GLU A 114 7.24 -12.86 -3.51
C GLU A 114 7.21 -14.38 -3.64
N ILE A 115 8.01 -14.97 -4.55
CA ILE A 115 8.13 -16.42 -4.69
C ILE A 115 8.70 -17.04 -3.41
N ALA A 116 9.77 -16.46 -2.86
CA ALA A 116 10.38 -16.94 -1.62
C ALA A 116 9.40 -16.87 -0.44
N LYS A 117 8.62 -15.78 -0.34
CA LYS A 117 7.58 -15.62 0.67
C LYS A 117 6.50 -16.71 0.58
N VAL A 118 6.04 -17.03 -0.64
CA VAL A 118 5.04 -18.07 -0.86
C VAL A 118 5.61 -19.45 -0.53
N LYS A 119 6.87 -19.74 -0.88
CA LYS A 119 7.55 -20.98 -0.49
C LYS A 119 7.58 -21.15 1.02
N LYS A 120 8.06 -20.13 1.75
CA LYS A 120 8.09 -20.16 3.22
C LYS A 120 6.69 -20.38 3.83
N ALA A 121 5.65 -19.73 3.29
CA ALA A 121 4.28 -19.91 3.78
C ALA A 121 3.77 -21.34 3.54
N ARG A 122 4.13 -21.97 2.41
CA ARG A 122 3.77 -23.36 2.13
C ARG A 122 4.52 -24.36 3.03
N GLU A 123 5.79 -24.09 3.30
CA GLU A 123 6.59 -24.91 4.21
C GLU A 123 6.07 -24.84 5.65
N ALA A 124 5.75 -23.65 6.13
CA ALA A 124 5.14 -23.46 7.45
C ALA A 124 3.82 -24.23 7.58
N MET A 125 2.95 -24.20 6.56
CA MET A 125 1.69 -24.96 6.59
C MET A 125 1.87 -26.48 6.55
N LYS A 126 3.00 -26.99 6.04
CA LYS A 126 3.30 -28.44 6.07
C LYS A 126 3.80 -28.89 7.45
N GLN A 127 4.45 -28.00 8.19
CA GLN A 127 4.93 -28.31 9.54
C GLN A 127 3.79 -28.28 10.58
N ASP A 128 2.75 -27.49 10.34
CA ASP A 128 1.56 -27.38 11.22
C ASP A 128 0.50 -28.45 10.93
N ALA A 129 0.70 -29.27 9.91
CA ALA A 129 -0.19 -30.38 9.54
C ALA A 129 0.33 -31.71 10.05
#